data_9d74b9873b529e7b69748d6c246e9c0d
#
_entry.id   9d74b9873b529e7b69748d6c246e9c0d
#
_cell.length_a   1.000
_cell.length_b   1.000
_cell.length_c   1.000
_cell.angle_alpha   90.00
_cell.angle_beta   90.00
_cell.angle_gamma   90.00
#
_symmetry.space_group_name_H-M   'P 1'
#
loop_
_entity.id
_entity.type
_entity.pdbx_description
1 polymer ?
#
loop_
_entity_poly.entity_id
_entity_poly.type
_entity_poly.pdbx_seq_one_letter_code
_entity_poly.pdbx_strand_id
1 'polypeptide(L)'
;MNSIPVRKRVIVAGTAFGRIYLQALARAHDRYQLVGILSRGNAYSRACAEHYGVALYETVEQVPDDVDIACVVVRSGATGGIGGDLAQQLLRRGIHVLQEHPVHHREIAVCMQAARQGQAAYAVNTLYPNILAIRRFLAVAAYLHDHHGLAYIEAACNSQVAYPLLDILGRLAGGLRPWTFAAPAPAFVGQPFTRLDARFNGIPISLRVQNQVHPKDPDNHSFLLHRLEVGCEAGVLSLADTHGPVLWNPRLHASRDSTDRLIMTGPGSERLAGPTMVLLDPQVPKSYQQVFNQVWPDAVSIALDELCRDIDEPSRRLRSGVWATEVAMAWREMNNLIGMPVLIEPPVPRALPLAELQALADAVQPPRGDDTAQLLGALPF
;
A
#
# COMPACT_ATOMS: atom_id res chain seq x y z
N MET A 1 11.33 31.83 -22.92
CA MET A 1 11.44 30.52 -23.59
C MET A 1 11.36 29.48 -22.50
N ASN A 2 10.23 28.77 -22.33
CA ASN A 2 10.15 27.65 -21.40
C ASN A 2 11.02 26.53 -22.00
N SER A 3 12.16 26.26 -21.42
CA SER A 3 12.96 25.10 -21.76
C SER A 3 12.10 23.86 -21.47
N ILE A 4 11.86 23.03 -22.50
CA ILE A 4 11.25 21.71 -22.31
C ILE A 4 12.10 20.97 -21.29
N PRO A 5 11.55 20.52 -20.15
CA PRO A 5 12.34 19.81 -19.16
C PRO A 5 12.95 18.55 -19.80
N VAL A 6 14.25 18.36 -19.60
CA VAL A 6 14.96 17.18 -20.12
C VAL A 6 14.37 15.94 -19.42
N ARG A 7 13.81 15.05 -20.23
CA ARG A 7 13.24 13.79 -19.72
C ARG A 7 14.33 12.89 -19.16
N LYS A 8 14.09 12.27 -18.00
CA LYS A 8 15.00 11.29 -17.44
C LYS A 8 15.00 10.01 -18.26
N ARG A 9 16.19 9.50 -18.58
CA ARG A 9 16.39 8.25 -19.33
C ARG A 9 16.32 7.07 -18.35
N VAL A 10 15.36 6.18 -18.55
CA VAL A 10 15.02 5.12 -17.58
C VAL A 10 15.11 3.75 -18.23
N ILE A 11 15.70 2.79 -17.50
CA ILE A 11 15.62 1.37 -17.84
C ILE A 11 14.81 0.61 -16.79
N VAL A 12 14.26 -0.55 -17.20
CA VAL A 12 13.57 -1.47 -16.30
C VAL A 12 14.34 -2.80 -16.26
N ALA A 13 14.82 -3.19 -15.09
CA ALA A 13 15.45 -4.47 -14.86
C ALA A 13 14.42 -5.49 -14.36
N GLY A 14 14.15 -6.55 -15.16
CA GLY A 14 13.12 -7.55 -14.94
C GLY A 14 11.78 -7.20 -15.59
N THR A 15 11.08 -8.20 -16.12
CA THR A 15 9.84 -8.02 -16.89
C THR A 15 8.62 -8.72 -16.32
N ALA A 16 8.74 -9.54 -15.27
CA ALA A 16 7.59 -10.20 -14.64
C ALA A 16 6.63 -9.15 -14.05
N PHE A 17 6.91 -8.62 -12.87
CA PHE A 17 6.18 -7.47 -12.31
C PHE A 17 6.61 -6.15 -12.99
N GLY A 18 7.80 -6.08 -13.59
CA GLY A 18 8.33 -4.93 -14.34
C GLY A 18 7.43 -4.44 -15.47
N ARG A 19 6.50 -5.27 -15.97
CA ARG A 19 5.47 -4.82 -16.93
C ARG A 19 4.64 -3.62 -16.43
N ILE A 20 4.41 -3.52 -15.12
CA ILE A 20 3.72 -2.38 -14.51
C ILE A 20 4.58 -1.11 -14.61
N TYR A 21 5.89 -1.23 -14.43
CA TYR A 21 6.85 -0.14 -14.58
C TYR A 21 6.98 0.31 -16.05
N LEU A 22 7.01 -0.65 -16.99
CA LEU A 22 7.01 -0.34 -18.43
C LEU A 22 5.78 0.46 -18.83
N GLN A 23 4.59 0.06 -18.34
CA GLN A 23 3.35 0.81 -18.56
C GLN A 23 3.38 2.20 -17.92
N ALA A 24 3.92 2.33 -16.69
CA ALA A 24 4.06 3.62 -16.01
C ALA A 24 4.91 4.58 -16.83
N LEU A 25 6.06 4.14 -17.32
CA LEU A 25 6.98 4.93 -18.14
C LEU A 25 6.36 5.31 -19.49
N ALA A 26 5.63 4.39 -20.14
CA ALA A 26 4.92 4.68 -21.38
C ALA A 26 3.82 5.75 -21.20
N ARG A 27 3.16 5.78 -20.05
CA ARG A 27 2.13 6.79 -19.72
C ARG A 27 2.73 8.14 -19.32
N ALA A 28 3.85 8.15 -18.60
CA ALA A 28 4.56 9.34 -18.13
C ALA A 28 5.68 9.77 -19.09
N HIS A 29 5.47 9.60 -20.40
CA HIS A 29 6.46 9.87 -21.46
C HIS A 29 6.86 11.35 -21.59
N ASP A 30 6.13 12.25 -20.99
CA ASP A 30 6.45 13.66 -20.85
C ASP A 30 7.61 13.94 -19.89
N ARG A 31 7.78 13.10 -18.87
CA ARG A 31 8.81 13.22 -17.80
C ARG A 31 9.92 12.19 -17.93
N TYR A 32 9.60 11.00 -18.39
CA TYR A 32 10.49 9.86 -18.47
C TYR A 32 10.59 9.33 -19.89
N GLN A 33 11.79 8.88 -20.26
CA GLN A 33 12.04 8.19 -21.51
C GLN A 33 12.50 6.76 -21.19
N LEU A 34 11.67 5.77 -21.48
CA LEU A 34 12.11 4.37 -21.47
C LEU A 34 13.15 4.16 -22.56
N VAL A 35 14.37 3.76 -22.21
CA VAL A 35 15.47 3.57 -23.16
C VAL A 35 15.98 2.13 -23.24
N GLY A 36 15.55 1.26 -22.33
CA GLY A 36 15.94 -0.15 -22.40
C GLY A 36 15.33 -1.01 -21.32
N ILE A 37 15.46 -2.31 -21.52
CA ILE A 37 15.10 -3.36 -20.57
C ILE A 37 16.37 -4.15 -20.25
N LEU A 38 16.65 -4.36 -18.95
CA LEU A 38 17.72 -5.23 -18.49
C LEU A 38 17.14 -6.58 -18.07
N SER A 39 17.45 -7.66 -18.79
CA SER A 39 16.92 -9.00 -18.53
C SER A 39 17.77 -10.05 -19.22
N ARG A 40 17.79 -11.28 -18.70
CA ARG A 40 18.53 -12.43 -19.26
C ARG A 40 18.05 -12.91 -20.64
N GLY A 41 17.24 -12.14 -21.34
CA GLY A 41 16.86 -12.39 -22.74
C GLY A 41 15.90 -13.56 -22.95
N ASN A 42 14.96 -13.83 -22.03
CA ASN A 42 13.90 -14.80 -22.28
C ASN A 42 12.91 -14.28 -23.35
N ALA A 43 12.07 -15.18 -23.91
CA ALA A 43 11.14 -14.83 -24.98
C ALA A 43 10.22 -13.67 -24.61
N TYR A 44 9.73 -13.62 -23.37
CA TYR A 44 8.84 -12.56 -22.90
C TYR A 44 9.57 -11.20 -22.80
N SER A 45 10.79 -11.16 -22.31
CA SER A 45 11.55 -9.89 -22.23
C SER A 45 11.95 -9.36 -23.63
N ARG A 46 12.23 -10.24 -24.60
CA ARG A 46 12.44 -9.85 -26.00
C ARG A 46 11.17 -9.23 -26.59
N ALA A 47 10.02 -9.88 -26.41
CA ALA A 47 8.73 -9.37 -26.86
C ALA A 47 8.38 -8.01 -26.20
N CYS A 48 8.72 -7.82 -24.93
CA CYS A 48 8.56 -6.51 -24.27
C CYS A 48 9.47 -5.45 -24.92
N ALA A 49 10.74 -5.75 -25.17
CA ALA A 49 11.68 -4.81 -25.78
C ALA A 49 11.23 -4.40 -27.20
N GLU A 50 10.78 -5.36 -27.99
CA GLU A 50 10.21 -5.13 -29.31
C GLU A 50 8.94 -4.28 -29.25
N HIS A 51 7.99 -4.61 -28.35
CA HIS A 51 6.73 -3.88 -28.19
C HIS A 51 6.95 -2.39 -27.83
N TYR A 52 7.92 -2.10 -26.95
CA TYR A 52 8.23 -0.73 -26.54
C TYR A 52 9.27 -0.05 -27.46
N GLY A 53 9.83 -0.75 -28.45
CA GLY A 53 10.83 -0.22 -29.37
C GLY A 53 12.12 0.20 -28.69
N VAL A 54 12.58 -0.56 -27.66
CA VAL A 54 13.75 -0.23 -26.84
C VAL A 54 14.80 -1.34 -26.85
N ALA A 55 16.04 -1.01 -26.49
CA ALA A 55 17.12 -1.99 -26.39
C ALA A 55 16.88 -3.02 -25.28
N LEU A 56 17.33 -4.25 -25.51
CA LEU A 56 17.42 -5.28 -24.49
C LEU A 56 18.90 -5.46 -24.10
N TYR A 57 19.20 -5.23 -22.83
CA TYR A 57 20.51 -5.46 -22.23
C TYR A 57 20.46 -6.76 -21.44
N GLU A 58 21.47 -7.62 -21.61
CA GLU A 58 21.53 -8.90 -20.89
C GLU A 58 22.42 -8.81 -19.64
N THR A 59 23.32 -7.83 -19.60
CA THR A 59 24.20 -7.55 -18.45
C THR A 59 24.25 -6.06 -18.12
N VAL A 60 24.72 -5.73 -16.92
CA VAL A 60 24.83 -4.33 -16.46
C VAL A 60 25.85 -3.54 -17.28
N GLU A 61 26.90 -4.21 -17.77
CA GLU A 61 27.97 -3.60 -18.58
C GLU A 61 27.47 -3.10 -19.94
N GLN A 62 26.39 -3.72 -20.47
CA GLN A 62 25.76 -3.29 -21.73
C GLN A 62 24.88 -2.06 -21.57
N VAL A 63 24.50 -1.70 -20.33
CA VAL A 63 23.68 -0.51 -20.06
C VAL A 63 24.50 0.74 -20.36
N PRO A 64 24.00 1.69 -21.18
CA PRO A 64 24.70 2.94 -21.47
C PRO A 64 24.93 3.80 -20.23
N ASP A 65 26.02 4.60 -20.24
CA ASP A 65 26.36 5.49 -19.13
C ASP A 65 25.45 6.73 -19.04
N ASP A 66 24.68 7.02 -20.07
CA ASP A 66 23.73 8.14 -20.14
C ASP A 66 22.32 7.77 -19.63
N VAL A 67 22.18 6.62 -18.97
CA VAL A 67 20.97 6.23 -18.25
C VAL A 67 20.92 6.94 -16.89
N ASP A 68 19.84 7.67 -16.63
CA ASP A 68 19.66 8.38 -15.36
C ASP A 68 19.16 7.44 -14.25
N ILE A 69 18.12 6.63 -14.54
CA ILE A 69 17.40 5.84 -13.53
C ILE A 69 17.26 4.38 -14.00
N ALA A 70 17.43 3.45 -13.08
CA ALA A 70 17.08 2.05 -13.25
C ALA A 70 15.97 1.66 -12.25
N CYS A 71 14.85 1.13 -12.77
CA CYS A 71 13.85 0.47 -11.97
C CYS A 71 14.22 -1.00 -11.82
N VAL A 72 14.69 -1.42 -10.65
CA VAL A 72 15.09 -2.81 -10.39
C VAL A 72 13.90 -3.59 -9.86
N VAL A 73 13.26 -4.35 -10.75
CA VAL A 73 12.04 -5.12 -10.50
C VAL A 73 12.33 -6.62 -10.59
N VAL A 74 13.42 -7.01 -9.96
CA VAL A 74 13.89 -8.39 -9.86
C VAL A 74 13.75 -8.85 -8.42
N ARG A 75 13.06 -9.98 -8.22
CA ARG A 75 12.73 -10.50 -6.89
C ARG A 75 13.97 -10.61 -6.01
N SER A 76 13.96 -9.91 -4.88
CA SER A 76 14.82 -10.17 -3.72
C SER A 76 13.93 -10.84 -2.66
N GLY A 77 14.31 -12.03 -2.21
CA GLY A 77 13.53 -12.76 -1.21
C GLY A 77 13.76 -12.23 0.21
N ALA A 78 13.14 -12.88 1.21
CA ALA A 78 13.35 -12.58 2.63
C ALA A 78 14.81 -12.73 3.10
N THR A 79 15.63 -13.43 2.33
CA THR A 79 17.08 -13.66 2.58
C THR A 79 18.00 -12.88 1.65
N GLY A 80 17.45 -12.02 0.80
CA GLY A 80 18.18 -11.33 -0.25
C GLY A 80 18.05 -11.99 -1.64
N GLY A 81 18.68 -11.41 -2.68
CA GLY A 81 18.62 -11.96 -4.02
C GLY A 81 19.34 -11.13 -5.07
N ILE A 82 19.24 -11.57 -6.32
CA ILE A 82 19.91 -10.97 -7.50
C ILE A 82 19.53 -9.49 -7.67
N GLY A 83 18.33 -9.07 -7.22
CA GLY A 83 17.88 -7.67 -7.29
C GLY A 83 18.81 -6.72 -6.54
N GLY A 84 19.28 -7.10 -5.35
CA GLY A 84 20.24 -6.31 -4.57
C GLY A 84 21.60 -6.17 -5.27
N ASP A 85 22.10 -7.24 -5.89
CA ASP A 85 23.39 -7.23 -6.62
C ASP A 85 23.32 -6.33 -7.86
N LEU A 86 22.22 -6.41 -8.62
CA LEU A 86 21.98 -5.53 -9.78
C LEU A 86 21.89 -4.07 -9.35
N ALA A 87 21.14 -3.78 -8.28
CA ALA A 87 21.01 -2.43 -7.76
C ALA A 87 22.38 -1.84 -7.37
N GLN A 88 23.23 -2.62 -6.67
CA GLN A 88 24.58 -2.18 -6.29
C GLN A 88 25.48 -1.87 -7.49
N GLN A 89 25.45 -2.71 -8.52
CA GLN A 89 26.26 -2.50 -9.72
C GLN A 89 25.86 -1.22 -10.45
N LEU A 90 24.55 -0.99 -10.63
CA LEU A 90 24.01 0.21 -11.27
C LEU A 90 24.32 1.47 -10.45
N LEU A 91 24.14 1.41 -9.14
CA LEU A 91 24.43 2.53 -8.22
C LEU A 91 25.89 2.95 -8.25
N ARG A 92 26.86 1.99 -8.29
CA ARG A 92 28.29 2.30 -8.38
C ARG A 92 28.67 2.98 -9.69
N ARG A 93 27.88 2.79 -10.76
CA ARG A 93 28.02 3.51 -12.04
C ARG A 93 27.38 4.90 -12.06
N GLY A 94 26.80 5.33 -10.94
CA GLY A 94 26.11 6.63 -10.85
C GLY A 94 24.65 6.62 -11.33
N ILE A 95 24.11 5.46 -11.69
CA ILE A 95 22.72 5.31 -12.12
C ILE A 95 21.84 5.27 -10.85
N HIS A 96 20.84 6.15 -10.76
CA HIS A 96 19.90 6.18 -9.67
C HIS A 96 18.99 4.94 -9.70
N VAL A 97 18.61 4.39 -8.55
CA VAL A 97 17.85 3.12 -8.51
C VAL A 97 16.56 3.27 -7.71
N LEU A 98 15.45 2.87 -8.33
CA LEU A 98 14.18 2.56 -7.68
C LEU A 98 14.03 1.03 -7.66
N GLN A 99 14.16 0.42 -6.47
CA GLN A 99 14.07 -1.04 -6.32
C GLN A 99 12.69 -1.44 -5.80
N GLU A 100 12.07 -2.43 -6.45
CA GLU A 100 10.79 -3.00 -6.01
C GLU A 100 10.96 -3.85 -4.75
N HIS A 101 9.99 -3.72 -3.83
CA HIS A 101 9.92 -4.55 -2.61
C HIS A 101 9.60 -6.02 -2.91
N PRO A 102 9.86 -6.94 -1.96
CA PRO A 102 10.56 -6.76 -0.70
C PRO A 102 12.08 -6.70 -0.89
N VAL A 103 12.76 -5.92 -0.07
CA VAL A 103 14.22 -5.84 -0.02
C VAL A 103 14.69 -6.11 1.40
N HIS A 104 15.68 -6.98 1.56
CA HIS A 104 16.21 -7.30 2.88
C HIS A 104 17.00 -6.11 3.45
N HIS A 105 16.87 -5.80 4.75
CA HIS A 105 17.50 -4.63 5.38
C HIS A 105 19.04 -4.55 5.18
N ARG A 106 19.74 -5.71 5.11
CA ARG A 106 21.19 -5.74 4.82
C ARG A 106 21.49 -5.34 3.38
N GLU A 107 20.65 -5.73 2.42
CA GLU A 107 20.79 -5.30 1.02
C GLU A 107 20.56 -3.81 0.88
N ILE A 108 19.56 -3.25 1.58
CA ILE A 108 19.33 -1.80 1.62
C ILE A 108 20.60 -1.08 2.10
N ALA A 109 21.21 -1.53 3.20
CA ALA A 109 22.43 -0.92 3.72
C ALA A 109 23.59 -0.94 2.71
N VAL A 110 23.80 -2.07 2.01
CA VAL A 110 24.84 -2.19 0.98
C VAL A 110 24.53 -1.35 -0.26
N CYS A 111 23.24 -1.29 -0.68
CA CYS A 111 22.80 -0.40 -1.77
C CYS A 111 22.98 1.08 -1.41
N MET A 112 22.69 1.49 -0.17
CA MET A 112 22.95 2.86 0.28
C MET A 112 24.45 3.21 0.24
N GLN A 113 25.32 2.26 0.61
CA GLN A 113 26.77 2.43 0.50
C GLN A 113 27.21 2.56 -0.96
N ALA A 114 26.69 1.70 -1.86
CA ALA A 114 26.95 1.78 -3.30
C ALA A 114 26.45 3.10 -3.90
N ALA A 115 25.26 3.55 -3.50
CA ALA A 115 24.68 4.83 -3.90
C ALA A 115 25.58 6.01 -3.51
N ARG A 116 26.12 5.99 -2.28
CA ARG A 116 27.08 7.01 -1.84
C ARG A 116 28.37 7.01 -2.68
N GLN A 117 28.92 5.83 -3.00
CA GLN A 117 30.11 5.69 -3.83
C GLN A 117 29.92 6.23 -5.24
N GLY A 118 28.76 5.91 -5.88
CA GLY A 118 28.42 6.37 -7.21
C GLY A 118 27.73 7.73 -7.26
N GLN A 119 27.58 8.42 -6.13
CA GLN A 119 26.83 9.69 -6.01
C GLN A 119 25.39 9.61 -6.52
N ALA A 120 24.79 8.42 -6.46
CA ALA A 120 23.45 8.12 -6.90
C ALA A 120 22.41 8.21 -5.77
N ALA A 121 21.14 8.25 -6.11
CA ALA A 121 20.02 8.07 -5.20
C ALA A 121 19.53 6.62 -5.24
N TYR A 122 19.12 6.10 -4.09
CA TYR A 122 18.53 4.77 -3.95
C TYR A 122 17.25 4.84 -3.13
N ALA A 123 16.16 4.28 -3.66
CA ALA A 123 14.91 4.17 -2.97
C ALA A 123 14.27 2.78 -3.16
N VAL A 124 13.56 2.32 -2.14
CA VAL A 124 12.72 1.11 -2.21
C VAL A 124 11.27 1.53 -2.48
N ASN A 125 10.70 1.01 -3.56
CA ASN A 125 9.29 1.21 -3.89
C ASN A 125 8.44 0.14 -3.19
N THR A 126 7.56 0.56 -2.30
CA THR A 126 6.56 -0.30 -1.66
C THR A 126 5.22 -0.27 -2.38
N LEU A 127 5.11 0.44 -3.49
CA LEU A 127 3.96 0.60 -4.40
C LEU A 127 2.69 1.15 -3.70
N TYR A 128 2.16 0.40 -2.75
CA TYR A 128 0.81 0.61 -2.19
C TYR A 128 0.59 1.95 -1.48
N PRO A 129 1.53 2.53 -0.71
CA PRO A 129 1.37 3.87 -0.15
C PRO A 129 1.12 4.96 -1.20
N ASN A 130 1.48 4.70 -2.46
CA ASN A 130 1.29 5.62 -3.59
C ASN A 130 -0.06 5.44 -4.30
N ILE A 131 -0.86 4.42 -3.97
CA ILE A 131 -2.21 4.24 -4.50
C ILE A 131 -3.11 5.35 -3.98
N LEU A 132 -3.91 5.97 -4.86
CA LEU A 132 -4.69 7.16 -4.54
C LEU A 132 -5.62 6.98 -3.33
N ALA A 133 -6.30 5.84 -3.20
CA ALA A 133 -7.16 5.57 -2.05
C ALA A 133 -6.34 5.53 -0.74
N ILE A 134 -5.18 4.87 -0.73
CA ILE A 134 -4.28 4.82 0.42
C ILE A 134 -3.70 6.20 0.71
N ARG A 135 -3.31 6.97 -0.30
CA ARG A 135 -2.84 8.36 -0.11
C ARG A 135 -3.89 9.25 0.55
N ARG A 136 -5.17 9.13 0.14
CA ARG A 136 -6.28 9.85 0.76
C ARG A 136 -6.47 9.42 2.21
N PHE A 137 -6.47 8.11 2.45
CA PHE A 137 -6.55 7.56 3.79
C PHE A 137 -5.42 8.08 4.68
N LEU A 138 -4.17 8.03 4.22
CA LEU A 138 -3.00 8.54 4.94
C LEU A 138 -3.09 10.06 5.20
N ALA A 139 -3.55 10.84 4.23
CA ALA A 139 -3.68 12.29 4.41
C ALA A 139 -4.71 12.66 5.49
N VAL A 140 -5.87 11.99 5.49
CA VAL A 140 -6.89 12.20 6.52
C VAL A 140 -6.41 11.67 7.87
N ALA A 141 -5.78 10.50 7.91
CA ALA A 141 -5.23 9.93 9.14
C ALA A 141 -4.13 10.83 9.76
N ALA A 142 -3.28 11.45 8.94
CA ALA A 142 -2.29 12.42 9.42
C ALA A 142 -2.96 13.64 10.07
N TYR A 143 -4.01 14.19 9.44
CA TYR A 143 -4.80 15.26 10.05
C TYR A 143 -5.39 14.86 11.41
N LEU A 144 -5.98 13.65 11.49
CA LEU A 144 -6.55 13.13 12.73
C LEU A 144 -5.48 12.91 13.80
N HIS A 145 -4.31 12.40 13.40
CA HIS A 145 -3.15 12.21 14.30
C HIS A 145 -2.70 13.54 14.91
N ASP A 146 -2.54 14.57 14.09
CA ASP A 146 -2.01 15.88 14.51
C ASP A 146 -3.00 16.66 15.38
N HIS A 147 -4.32 16.51 15.17
CA HIS A 147 -5.35 17.31 15.84
C HIS A 147 -6.05 16.59 16.99
N HIS A 148 -6.12 15.26 16.96
CA HIS A 148 -6.88 14.46 17.91
C HIS A 148 -6.06 13.35 18.58
N GLY A 149 -4.89 13.01 18.01
CA GLY A 149 -4.15 11.80 18.35
C GLY A 149 -4.87 10.54 17.89
N LEU A 150 -4.13 9.50 17.58
CA LEU A 150 -4.71 8.19 17.27
C LEU A 150 -4.75 7.31 18.51
N ALA A 151 -5.90 6.74 18.81
CA ALA A 151 -6.10 5.82 19.93
C ALA A 151 -5.63 4.41 19.58
N TYR A 152 -5.88 3.97 18.33
CA TYR A 152 -5.51 2.65 17.83
C TYR A 152 -5.44 2.61 16.30
N ILE A 153 -4.81 1.54 15.80
CA ILE A 153 -4.83 1.14 14.39
C ILE A 153 -5.27 -0.32 14.32
N GLU A 154 -6.20 -0.66 13.41
CA GLU A 154 -6.48 -2.03 13.01
C GLU A 154 -6.07 -2.26 11.57
N ALA A 155 -5.46 -3.42 11.28
CA ALA A 155 -5.03 -3.76 9.94
C ALA A 155 -5.19 -5.24 9.64
N ALA A 156 -5.53 -5.53 8.39
CA ALA A 156 -5.49 -6.89 7.86
C ALA A 156 -4.83 -6.90 6.49
N CYS A 157 -4.03 -7.93 6.21
CA CYS A 157 -3.42 -8.12 4.90
C CYS A 157 -3.19 -9.60 4.57
N ASN A 158 -2.84 -9.87 3.31
CA ASN A 158 -2.15 -11.08 2.92
C ASN A 158 -0.65 -10.95 3.16
N SER A 159 0.03 -12.04 3.51
CA SER A 159 1.48 -12.04 3.83
C SER A 159 2.38 -11.54 2.69
N GLN A 160 1.95 -11.69 1.42
CA GLN A 160 2.70 -11.21 0.27
C GLN A 160 2.77 -9.68 0.17
N VAL A 161 1.78 -8.99 0.72
CA VAL A 161 1.74 -7.52 0.77
C VAL A 161 1.97 -6.96 2.18
N ALA A 162 2.49 -7.80 3.07
CA ALA A 162 2.79 -7.39 4.44
C ALA A 162 3.98 -6.41 4.51
N TYR A 163 4.95 -6.48 3.60
CA TYR A 163 6.05 -5.51 3.54
C TYR A 163 5.53 -4.08 3.33
N PRO A 164 4.74 -3.77 2.28
CA PRO A 164 4.14 -2.46 2.13
C PRO A 164 3.16 -2.08 3.25
N LEU A 165 2.50 -3.05 3.91
CA LEU A 165 1.67 -2.74 5.08
C LEU A 165 2.50 -2.09 6.19
N LEU A 166 3.74 -2.57 6.46
CA LEU A 166 4.60 -1.97 7.48
C LEU A 166 4.97 -0.52 7.14
N ASP A 167 5.19 -0.19 5.86
CA ASP A 167 5.38 1.19 5.40
C ASP A 167 4.12 2.04 5.68
N ILE A 168 2.93 1.53 5.33
CA ILE A 168 1.66 2.22 5.60
C ILE A 168 1.48 2.45 7.11
N LEU A 169 1.68 1.43 7.94
CA LEU A 169 1.52 1.52 9.40
C LEU A 169 2.51 2.51 10.02
N GLY A 170 3.75 2.53 9.56
CA GLY A 170 4.73 3.52 9.99
C GLY A 170 4.30 4.95 9.67
N ARG A 171 3.73 5.18 8.47
CA ARG A 171 3.19 6.50 8.09
C ARG A 171 2.00 6.91 8.94
N LEU A 172 1.09 5.97 9.24
CA LEU A 172 -0.06 6.21 10.12
C LEU A 172 0.36 6.57 11.54
N ALA A 173 1.39 5.90 12.06
CA ALA A 173 1.90 6.13 13.41
C ALA A 173 2.86 7.35 13.51
N GLY A 174 3.11 8.08 12.42
CA GLY A 174 4.09 9.17 12.38
C GLY A 174 5.54 8.72 12.56
N GLY A 175 5.81 7.41 12.47
CA GLY A 175 7.11 6.76 12.61
C GLY A 175 6.97 5.28 12.95
N LEU A 176 7.98 4.47 12.63
CA LEU A 176 7.99 3.07 13.04
C LEU A 176 8.54 2.93 14.47
N ARG A 177 9.58 3.66 14.82
CA ARG A 177 10.29 3.53 16.10
C ARG A 177 9.71 4.37 17.23
N PRO A 178 9.74 3.84 18.46
CA PRO A 178 10.06 2.46 18.81
C PRO A 178 8.93 1.53 18.36
N TRP A 179 9.25 0.31 17.91
CA TRP A 179 8.23 -0.70 17.66
C TRP A 179 8.39 -1.91 18.57
N THR A 180 7.28 -2.59 18.81
CA THR A 180 7.22 -3.89 19.48
C THR A 180 6.13 -4.74 18.83
N PHE A 181 6.35 -6.04 18.78
CA PHE A 181 5.36 -7.02 18.39
C PHE A 181 5.12 -7.99 19.55
N ALA A 182 3.87 -8.28 19.84
CA ALA A 182 3.51 -9.36 20.76
C ALA A 182 3.60 -10.73 20.04
N ALA A 183 3.71 -11.80 20.81
CA ALA A 183 3.59 -13.15 20.26
C ALA A 183 2.21 -13.32 19.59
N PRO A 184 2.13 -14.07 18.46
CA PRO A 184 0.84 -14.34 17.83
C PRO A 184 -0.14 -15.01 18.79
N ALA A 185 -1.41 -14.58 18.71
CA ALA A 185 -2.48 -15.22 19.48
C ALA A 185 -2.70 -16.66 18.99
N PRO A 186 -3.08 -17.60 19.89
CA PRO A 186 -3.44 -18.96 19.48
C PRO A 186 -4.48 -18.97 18.36
N ALA A 187 -4.24 -19.79 17.35
CA ALA A 187 -5.12 -19.92 16.19
C ALA A 187 -6.09 -21.11 16.38
N PHE A 188 -7.33 -20.94 15.90
CA PHE A 188 -8.24 -22.05 15.72
C PHE A 188 -7.91 -22.84 14.46
N VAL A 189 -8.20 -24.15 14.46
CA VAL A 189 -8.00 -24.98 13.26
C VAL A 189 -8.81 -24.41 12.08
N GLY A 190 -8.17 -24.25 10.94
CA GLY A 190 -8.79 -23.71 9.73
C GLY A 190 -8.90 -22.17 9.67
N GLN A 191 -8.42 -21.45 10.70
CA GLN A 191 -8.41 -19.99 10.66
C GLN A 191 -7.37 -19.49 9.64
N PRO A 192 -7.77 -18.67 8.64
CA PRO A 192 -6.83 -18.21 7.59
C PRO A 192 -5.88 -17.11 8.05
N PHE A 193 -6.22 -16.39 9.12
CA PHE A 193 -5.45 -15.23 9.60
C PHE A 193 -4.70 -15.53 10.89
N THR A 194 -3.40 -15.29 10.89
CA THR A 194 -2.60 -15.16 12.12
C THR A 194 -2.85 -13.78 12.72
N ARG A 195 -3.14 -13.72 14.03
CA ARG A 195 -3.42 -12.48 14.77
C ARG A 195 -2.25 -12.16 15.67
N LEU A 196 -1.81 -10.91 15.66
CA LEU A 196 -0.80 -10.40 16.56
C LEU A 196 -1.04 -8.91 16.84
N ASP A 197 -0.63 -8.46 18.01
CA ASP A 197 -0.63 -7.05 18.37
C ASP A 197 0.76 -6.46 18.21
N ALA A 198 0.81 -5.17 17.93
CA ALA A 198 2.03 -4.40 17.79
C ALA A 198 1.85 -3.00 18.40
N ARG A 199 2.96 -2.30 18.55
CA ARG A 199 2.98 -0.88 18.90
C ARG A 199 4.04 -0.19 18.07
N PHE A 200 3.67 0.87 17.35
CA PHE A 200 4.60 1.69 16.58
C PHE A 200 4.51 3.12 17.07
N ASN A 201 5.66 3.73 17.37
CA ASN A 201 5.73 5.11 17.86
C ASN A 201 4.70 5.42 18.97
N GLY A 202 4.48 4.44 19.87
CA GLY A 202 3.52 4.58 20.97
C GLY A 202 2.08 4.19 20.64
N ILE A 203 1.66 4.08 19.36
CA ILE A 203 0.29 3.77 18.95
C ILE A 203 0.08 2.24 18.94
N PRO A 204 -0.97 1.72 19.62
CA PRO A 204 -1.30 0.29 19.59
C PRO A 204 -1.90 -0.10 18.25
N ILE A 205 -1.54 -1.31 17.78
CA ILE A 205 -1.92 -1.84 16.46
C ILE A 205 -2.39 -3.29 16.63
N SER A 206 -3.57 -3.61 16.10
CA SER A 206 -4.05 -5.00 16.00
C SER A 206 -3.94 -5.47 14.56
N LEU A 207 -3.21 -6.58 14.34
CA LEU A 207 -2.90 -7.12 13.02
C LEU A 207 -3.55 -8.47 12.76
N ARG A 208 -4.03 -8.66 11.54
CA ARG A 208 -4.45 -9.96 11.00
C ARG A 208 -3.74 -10.21 9.67
N VAL A 209 -2.89 -11.22 9.63
CA VAL A 209 -2.12 -11.58 8.43
C VAL A 209 -2.58 -12.92 7.91
N GLN A 210 -3.12 -12.97 6.69
CA GLN A 210 -3.37 -14.23 5.99
C GLN A 210 -2.03 -14.83 5.58
N ASN A 211 -1.48 -15.71 6.44
CA ASN A 211 -0.20 -16.36 6.19
C ASN A 211 -0.38 -17.73 5.53
N GLN A 212 -1.03 -17.72 4.37
CA GLN A 212 -1.33 -18.88 3.52
C GLN A 212 -0.87 -18.59 2.10
N VAL A 213 -0.22 -19.56 1.45
CA VAL A 213 0.30 -19.41 0.09
C VAL A 213 0.03 -20.68 -0.72
N HIS A 214 -0.48 -20.52 -1.94
CA HIS A 214 -0.55 -21.60 -2.90
C HIS A 214 0.82 -21.72 -3.60
N PRO A 215 1.51 -22.90 -3.55
CA PRO A 215 2.90 -22.99 -4.00
C PRO A 215 3.10 -22.74 -5.49
N LYS A 216 2.10 -23.05 -6.33
CA LYS A 216 2.14 -22.86 -7.78
C LYS A 216 1.42 -21.61 -8.27
N ASP A 217 0.62 -20.96 -7.41
CA ASP A 217 -0.19 -19.81 -7.75
C ASP A 217 -0.29 -18.83 -6.56
N PRO A 218 0.85 -18.23 -6.15
CA PRO A 218 0.92 -17.45 -4.93
C PRO A 218 0.07 -16.17 -4.96
N ASP A 219 -0.24 -15.64 -6.13
CA ASP A 219 -0.84 -14.30 -6.27
C ASP A 219 -2.39 -14.33 -6.28
N ASN A 220 -3.03 -15.51 -6.44
CA ASN A 220 -4.47 -15.58 -6.70
C ASN A 220 -5.34 -16.04 -5.53
N HIS A 221 -4.77 -16.36 -4.36
CA HIS A 221 -5.53 -16.93 -3.24
C HIS A 221 -5.60 -16.03 -2.01
N SER A 222 -5.41 -14.72 -2.22
CA SER A 222 -5.58 -13.71 -1.18
C SER A 222 -7.05 -13.34 -0.99
N PHE A 223 -7.56 -13.39 0.26
CA PHE A 223 -8.89 -12.87 0.57
C PHE A 223 -8.97 -11.35 0.47
N LEU A 224 -7.85 -10.68 0.75
CA LEU A 224 -7.71 -9.23 0.65
C LEU A 224 -6.23 -8.87 0.50
N LEU A 225 -5.93 -7.71 -0.06
CA LEU A 225 -4.58 -7.16 -0.02
C LEU A 225 -4.36 -6.37 1.28
N HIS A 226 -5.07 -5.24 1.48
CA HIS A 226 -5.04 -4.45 2.70
C HIS A 226 -6.44 -4.02 3.11
N ARG A 227 -6.69 -3.99 4.42
CA ARG A 227 -7.83 -3.33 5.07
C ARG A 227 -7.29 -2.62 6.30
N LEU A 228 -7.66 -1.36 6.48
CA LEU A 228 -7.10 -0.49 7.52
C LEU A 228 -8.19 0.29 8.22
N GLU A 229 -7.99 0.52 9.51
CA GLU A 229 -8.82 1.38 10.30
C GLU A 229 -7.97 2.15 11.31
N VAL A 230 -8.29 3.42 11.55
CA VAL A 230 -7.71 4.22 12.62
C VAL A 230 -8.81 4.87 13.43
N GLY A 231 -8.72 4.79 14.75
CA GLY A 231 -9.66 5.40 15.68
C GLY A 231 -9.06 6.56 16.44
N CYS A 232 -9.86 7.61 16.64
CA CYS A 232 -9.58 8.74 17.51
C CYS A 232 -10.81 9.11 18.33
N GLU A 233 -10.71 10.12 19.19
CA GLU A 233 -11.87 10.58 19.99
C GLU A 233 -13.04 11.04 19.14
N ALA A 234 -12.78 11.59 17.95
CA ALA A 234 -13.81 12.14 17.06
C ALA A 234 -14.55 11.08 16.23
N GLY A 235 -13.98 9.89 16.06
CA GLY A 235 -14.57 8.83 15.25
C GLY A 235 -13.54 7.85 14.70
N VAL A 236 -13.94 7.16 13.62
CA VAL A 236 -13.19 6.09 12.99
C VAL A 236 -13.05 6.36 11.48
N LEU A 237 -11.82 6.30 10.98
CA LEU A 237 -11.51 6.36 9.56
C LEU A 237 -11.17 4.94 9.08
N SER A 238 -11.84 4.46 8.03
CA SER A 238 -11.65 3.11 7.50
C SER A 238 -11.28 3.14 6.02
N LEU A 239 -10.35 2.27 5.63
CA LEU A 239 -10.07 1.88 4.25
C LEU A 239 -10.58 0.45 4.06
N ALA A 240 -11.69 0.28 3.36
CA ALA A 240 -12.36 -1.00 3.23
C ALA A 240 -11.58 -2.03 2.42
N ASP A 241 -10.82 -1.57 1.41
CA ASP A 241 -9.91 -2.35 0.57
C ASP A 241 -8.76 -1.46 0.09
N THR A 242 -7.68 -2.06 -0.38
CA THR A 242 -6.50 -1.37 -0.95
C THR A 242 -6.87 -0.26 -1.96
N HIS A 243 -7.92 -0.48 -2.73
CA HIS A 243 -8.34 0.43 -3.80
C HIS A 243 -9.54 1.31 -3.41
N GLY A 244 -9.92 1.32 -2.14
CA GLY A 244 -11.04 2.10 -1.58
C GLY A 244 -12.25 1.23 -1.23
N PRO A 245 -13.34 1.80 -0.78
CA PRO A 245 -13.48 3.22 -0.45
C PRO A 245 -12.81 3.61 0.89
N VAL A 246 -12.64 4.94 1.08
CA VAL A 246 -12.27 5.57 2.36
C VAL A 246 -13.52 6.12 3.01
N LEU A 247 -13.79 5.70 4.25
CA LEU A 247 -15.01 6.03 4.99
C LEU A 247 -14.64 6.71 6.30
N TRP A 248 -15.39 7.76 6.65
CA TRP A 248 -15.35 8.40 7.95
C TRP A 248 -16.64 8.14 8.71
N ASN A 249 -16.54 7.58 9.89
CA ASN A 249 -17.66 7.37 10.81
C ASN A 249 -17.48 8.26 12.03
N PRO A 250 -18.22 9.38 12.15
CA PRO A 250 -18.22 10.21 13.35
C PRO A 250 -18.61 9.41 14.60
N ARG A 251 -17.97 9.73 15.72
CA ARG A 251 -18.29 9.08 16.99
C ARG A 251 -19.69 9.50 17.46
N LEU A 252 -20.54 8.51 17.77
CA LEU A 252 -21.82 8.77 18.42
C LEU A 252 -21.57 9.43 19.77
N HIS A 253 -22.15 10.59 19.97
CA HIS A 253 -22.20 11.29 21.26
C HIS A 253 -23.48 12.08 21.38
N ALA A 254 -24.34 11.70 22.31
CA ALA A 254 -25.56 12.44 22.69
C ALA A 254 -25.34 13.11 24.04
N SER A 255 -25.80 14.34 24.17
CA SER A 255 -25.85 15.05 25.46
C SER A 255 -26.86 14.38 26.40
N ARG A 256 -26.78 14.67 27.69
CA ARG A 256 -27.74 14.19 28.67
C ARG A 256 -28.56 15.38 29.22
N ASP A 257 -29.84 15.12 29.50
CA ASP A 257 -30.71 16.09 30.17
C ASP A 257 -30.46 16.10 31.69
N SER A 258 -31.24 16.94 32.42
CA SER A 258 -31.13 17.05 33.86
C SER A 258 -31.53 15.80 34.64
N THR A 259 -32.13 14.82 33.97
CA THR A 259 -32.51 13.50 34.53
C THR A 259 -31.59 12.38 34.12
N ASP A 260 -30.42 12.71 33.51
CA ASP A 260 -29.38 11.78 33.02
C ASP A 260 -29.82 10.92 31.82
N ARG A 261 -30.86 11.34 31.08
CA ARG A 261 -31.29 10.67 29.84
C ARG A 261 -30.63 11.29 28.63
N LEU A 262 -30.34 10.45 27.61
CA LEU A 262 -29.80 10.92 26.34
C LEU A 262 -30.81 11.81 25.60
N ILE A 263 -30.37 13.00 25.17
CA ILE A 263 -31.14 13.87 24.31
C ILE A 263 -30.94 13.38 22.86
N MET A 264 -31.92 12.64 22.34
CA MET A 264 -31.87 12.05 21.01
C MET A 264 -32.52 12.93 19.94
N THR A 265 -33.42 13.85 20.33
CA THR A 265 -34.13 14.78 19.43
C THR A 265 -34.37 16.12 20.14
N GLY A 266 -34.65 17.18 19.37
CA GLY A 266 -34.93 18.50 19.92
C GLY A 266 -33.69 19.29 20.36
N PRO A 267 -33.89 20.37 21.17
CA PRO A 267 -32.77 21.21 21.63
C PRO A 267 -31.71 20.41 22.41
N GLY A 268 -30.44 20.59 22.05
CA GLY A 268 -29.31 19.84 22.64
C GLY A 268 -28.89 18.58 21.84
N SER A 269 -29.64 18.24 20.77
CA SER A 269 -29.31 17.10 19.89
C SER A 269 -28.62 17.50 18.57
N GLU A 270 -28.20 18.76 18.43
CA GLU A 270 -27.67 19.33 17.18
C GLU A 270 -26.48 18.52 16.63
N ARG A 271 -25.65 17.94 17.51
CA ARG A 271 -24.54 17.10 17.14
C ARG A 271 -24.97 15.80 16.43
N LEU A 272 -26.19 15.33 16.69
CA LEU A 272 -26.75 14.11 16.11
C LEU A 272 -27.36 14.33 14.72
N ALA A 273 -27.48 15.58 14.25
CA ALA A 273 -28.03 15.90 12.93
C ALA A 273 -27.10 15.59 11.78
N GLY A 274 -25.80 15.33 12.04
CA GLY A 274 -24.82 14.98 11.03
C GLY A 274 -24.98 13.53 10.54
N PRO A 275 -24.39 13.20 9.37
CA PRO A 275 -24.42 11.84 8.83
C PRO A 275 -23.63 10.87 9.72
N THR A 276 -24.10 9.63 9.82
CA THR A 276 -23.41 8.56 10.56
C THR A 276 -22.18 8.00 9.81
N MET A 277 -22.07 8.31 8.53
CA MET A 277 -20.95 7.91 7.66
C MET A 277 -20.77 8.92 6.52
N VAL A 278 -19.51 9.19 6.19
CA VAL A 278 -19.14 10.03 5.04
C VAL A 278 -18.19 9.26 4.14
N LEU A 279 -18.52 9.16 2.86
CA LEU A 279 -17.62 8.63 1.82
C LEU A 279 -16.62 9.72 1.44
N LEU A 280 -15.33 9.51 1.78
CA LEU A 280 -14.25 10.46 1.50
C LEU A 280 -13.53 10.18 0.16
N ASP A 281 -13.84 9.06 -0.47
CA ASP A 281 -13.35 8.70 -1.82
C ASP A 281 -14.53 8.46 -2.78
N PRO A 282 -15.02 9.52 -3.42
CA PRO A 282 -16.20 9.45 -4.29
C PRO A 282 -15.92 8.78 -5.67
N GLN A 283 -14.76 8.15 -5.84
CA GLN A 283 -14.42 7.53 -7.11
C GLN A 283 -15.25 6.28 -7.40
N VAL A 284 -15.59 6.10 -8.68
CA VAL A 284 -16.18 4.86 -9.18
C VAL A 284 -15.21 3.70 -8.93
N PRO A 285 -15.67 2.59 -8.35
CA PRO A 285 -14.84 1.40 -8.17
C PRO A 285 -14.15 0.98 -9.47
N LYS A 286 -12.87 0.67 -9.39
CA LYS A 286 -12.07 0.23 -10.54
C LYS A 286 -12.16 -1.28 -10.70
N SER A 287 -12.20 -1.76 -11.93
CA SER A 287 -11.99 -3.18 -12.21
C SER A 287 -10.52 -3.56 -11.94
N TYR A 288 -10.22 -4.83 -11.68
CA TYR A 288 -8.84 -5.29 -11.57
C TYR A 288 -8.01 -5.04 -12.84
N GLN A 289 -8.63 -5.06 -14.03
CA GLN A 289 -7.96 -4.65 -15.26
C GLN A 289 -7.53 -3.17 -15.20
N GLN A 290 -8.38 -2.29 -14.70
CA GLN A 290 -8.03 -0.88 -14.50
C GLN A 290 -6.98 -0.70 -13.39
N VAL A 291 -7.03 -1.51 -12.34
CA VAL A 291 -6.01 -1.51 -11.30
C VAL A 291 -4.63 -1.80 -11.90
N PHE A 292 -4.50 -2.87 -12.69
CA PHE A 292 -3.22 -3.25 -13.30
C PHE A 292 -2.77 -2.30 -14.41
N ASN A 293 -3.69 -1.73 -15.18
CA ASN A 293 -3.36 -0.91 -16.35
C ASN A 293 -3.31 0.60 -16.06
N GLN A 294 -3.82 1.05 -14.90
CA GLN A 294 -3.88 2.47 -14.55
C GLN A 294 -3.38 2.74 -13.13
N VAL A 295 -4.02 2.12 -12.11
CA VAL A 295 -3.79 2.50 -10.72
C VAL A 295 -2.37 2.18 -10.26
N TRP A 296 -1.88 0.97 -10.55
CA TRP A 296 -0.51 0.58 -10.19
C TRP A 296 0.55 1.30 -11.02
N PRO A 297 0.41 1.47 -12.35
CA PRO A 297 1.30 2.34 -13.13
C PRO A 297 1.36 3.78 -12.62
N ASP A 298 0.22 4.37 -12.23
CA ASP A 298 0.19 5.72 -11.66
C ASP A 298 0.94 5.77 -10.31
N ALA A 299 0.81 4.74 -9.47
CA ALA A 299 1.56 4.62 -8.21
C ALA A 299 3.08 4.50 -8.44
N VAL A 300 3.51 3.76 -9.48
CA VAL A 300 4.93 3.71 -9.88
C VAL A 300 5.42 5.07 -10.34
N SER A 301 4.61 5.81 -11.12
CA SER A 301 4.98 7.18 -11.56
C SER A 301 5.21 8.11 -10.37
N ILE A 302 4.37 8.00 -9.32
CA ILE A 302 4.55 8.77 -8.07
C ILE A 302 5.86 8.36 -7.37
N ALA A 303 6.19 7.06 -7.33
CA ALA A 303 7.44 6.59 -6.74
C ALA A 303 8.68 7.12 -7.49
N LEU A 304 8.61 7.20 -8.81
CA LEU A 304 9.65 7.82 -9.64
C LEU A 304 9.79 9.32 -9.36
N ASP A 305 8.68 10.04 -9.20
CA ASP A 305 8.69 11.46 -8.85
C ASP A 305 9.31 11.69 -7.45
N GLU A 306 9.06 10.81 -6.47
CA GLU A 306 9.71 10.86 -5.17
C GLU A 306 11.22 10.58 -5.25
N LEU A 307 11.64 9.59 -6.08
CA LEU A 307 13.07 9.36 -6.34
C LEU A 307 13.72 10.58 -6.97
N CYS A 308 13.05 11.26 -7.92
CA CYS A 308 13.57 12.50 -8.51
C CYS A 308 13.78 13.59 -7.45
N ARG A 309 12.87 13.74 -6.49
CA ARG A 309 13.09 14.65 -5.35
C ARG A 309 14.29 14.24 -4.49
N ASP A 310 14.51 12.95 -4.29
CA ASP A 310 15.70 12.45 -3.58
C ASP A 310 17.00 12.68 -4.39
N ILE A 311 16.91 12.71 -5.73
CA ILE A 311 18.04 13.10 -6.63
C ILE A 311 18.37 14.58 -6.44
N ASP A 312 17.35 15.45 -6.48
CA ASP A 312 17.50 16.90 -6.41
C ASP A 312 17.89 17.39 -4.99
N GLU A 313 17.44 16.66 -3.95
CA GLU A 313 17.67 17.01 -2.54
C GLU A 313 18.47 15.91 -1.80
N PRO A 314 19.80 15.94 -1.79
CA PRO A 314 20.62 14.89 -1.17
C PRO A 314 20.33 14.63 0.32
N SER A 315 19.83 15.65 1.05
CA SER A 315 19.42 15.50 2.46
C SER A 315 18.26 14.53 2.66
N ARG A 316 17.43 14.32 1.63
CA ARG A 316 16.32 13.35 1.66
C ARG A 316 16.80 11.92 1.51
N ARG A 317 17.87 11.66 0.74
CA ARG A 317 18.39 10.31 0.45
C ARG A 317 18.62 9.48 1.70
N LEU A 318 19.22 10.11 2.73
CA LEU A 318 19.47 9.44 4.01
C LEU A 318 18.16 9.07 4.71
N ARG A 319 17.19 9.99 4.76
CA ARG A 319 15.89 9.75 5.39
C ARG A 319 15.13 8.62 4.69
N SER A 320 15.08 8.64 3.35
CA SER A 320 14.45 7.58 2.55
C SER A 320 15.10 6.22 2.79
N GLY A 321 16.44 6.15 2.85
CA GLY A 321 17.17 4.91 3.12
C GLY A 321 16.98 4.40 4.56
N VAL A 322 16.97 5.29 5.56
CA VAL A 322 16.69 4.92 6.96
C VAL A 322 15.27 4.37 7.07
N TRP A 323 14.29 5.06 6.50
CA TRP A 323 12.90 4.61 6.47
C TRP A 323 12.74 3.22 5.85
N ALA A 324 13.30 3.00 4.65
CA ALA A 324 13.26 1.71 3.99
C ALA A 324 13.91 0.60 4.83
N THR A 325 15.02 0.92 5.53
CA THR A 325 15.69 -0.02 6.43
C THR A 325 14.80 -0.39 7.62
N GLU A 326 14.13 0.59 8.23
CA GLU A 326 13.22 0.35 9.36
C GLU A 326 12.01 -0.49 8.95
N VAL A 327 11.38 -0.19 7.80
CA VAL A 327 10.31 -1.02 7.22
C VAL A 327 10.77 -2.47 7.03
N ALA A 328 11.95 -2.68 6.44
CA ALA A 328 12.49 -4.01 6.21
C ALA A 328 12.80 -4.76 7.52
N MET A 329 13.28 -4.05 8.54
CA MET A 329 13.57 -4.64 9.87
C MET A 329 12.28 -5.02 10.60
N ALA A 330 11.27 -4.15 10.63
CA ALA A 330 9.98 -4.43 11.23
C ALA A 330 9.27 -5.59 10.52
N TRP A 331 9.31 -5.61 9.18
CA TRP A 331 8.77 -6.72 8.38
C TRP A 331 9.47 -8.06 8.70
N ARG A 332 10.80 -8.07 8.81
CA ARG A 332 11.55 -9.28 9.20
C ARG A 332 11.13 -9.76 10.59
N GLU A 333 11.00 -8.86 11.57
CA GLU A 333 10.61 -9.23 12.94
C GLU A 333 9.21 -9.82 12.97
N MET A 334 8.25 -9.19 12.29
CA MET A 334 6.89 -9.71 12.14
C MET A 334 6.88 -11.11 11.50
N ASN A 335 7.63 -11.32 10.40
CA ASN A 335 7.71 -12.62 9.73
C ASN A 335 8.33 -13.70 10.61
N ASN A 336 9.32 -13.37 11.44
CA ASN A 336 9.89 -14.32 12.40
C ASN A 336 8.85 -14.79 13.43
N LEU A 337 7.90 -13.92 13.79
CA LEU A 337 6.85 -14.25 14.74
C LEU A 337 5.70 -15.05 14.10
N ILE A 338 5.24 -14.65 12.92
CA ILE A 338 4.14 -15.37 12.24
C ILE A 338 4.59 -16.69 11.61
N GLY A 339 5.90 -16.88 11.40
CA GLY A 339 6.49 -18.10 10.86
C GLY A 339 6.30 -18.28 9.35
N MET A 340 6.63 -19.48 8.87
CA MET A 340 6.47 -19.84 7.47
C MET A 340 5.00 -19.90 7.07
N PRO A 341 4.66 -19.50 5.83
CA PRO A 341 3.30 -19.62 5.33
C PRO A 341 2.81 -21.06 5.33
N VAL A 342 1.54 -21.24 5.68
CA VAL A 342 0.86 -22.52 5.50
C VAL A 342 0.60 -22.72 4.01
N LEU A 343 1.06 -23.84 3.47
CA LEU A 343 0.81 -24.19 2.08
C LEU A 343 -0.63 -24.67 1.92
N ILE A 344 -1.35 -24.10 0.96
CA ILE A 344 -2.74 -24.42 0.65
C ILE A 344 -2.87 -24.73 -0.86
N GLU A 345 -3.80 -25.60 -1.22
CA GLU A 345 -4.16 -25.90 -2.62
C GLU A 345 -5.69 -25.84 -2.78
N PRO A 346 -6.33 -24.68 -2.56
CA PRO A 346 -7.76 -24.54 -2.75
C PRO A 346 -8.10 -24.62 -4.25
N PRO A 347 -9.34 -25.01 -4.59
CA PRO A 347 -9.81 -24.93 -5.97
C PRO A 347 -9.86 -23.47 -6.43
N VAL A 348 -9.89 -23.29 -7.76
CA VAL A 348 -10.10 -21.96 -8.37
C VAL A 348 -11.39 -21.34 -7.82
N PRO A 349 -11.33 -20.09 -7.30
CA PRO A 349 -12.50 -19.42 -6.75
C PRO A 349 -13.63 -19.32 -7.80
N ARG A 350 -14.86 -19.61 -7.39
CA ARG A 350 -16.03 -19.37 -8.25
C ARG A 350 -16.34 -17.88 -8.27
N ALA A 351 -16.49 -17.32 -9.47
CA ALA A 351 -17.03 -15.99 -9.62
C ALA A 351 -18.50 -15.98 -9.15
N LEU A 352 -18.84 -15.01 -8.29
CA LEU A 352 -20.23 -14.74 -7.90
C LEU A 352 -20.81 -13.68 -8.83
N PRO A 353 -22.02 -13.90 -9.39
CA PRO A 353 -22.73 -12.89 -10.16
C PRO A 353 -23.10 -11.71 -9.23
N LEU A 354 -22.54 -10.53 -9.52
CA LEU A 354 -22.80 -9.33 -8.71
C LEU A 354 -24.29 -8.96 -8.68
N ALA A 355 -25.02 -9.23 -9.77
CA ALA A 355 -26.46 -8.99 -9.85
C ALA A 355 -27.25 -9.83 -8.84
N GLU A 356 -26.82 -11.05 -8.52
CA GLU A 356 -27.48 -11.88 -7.50
C GLU A 356 -27.28 -11.27 -6.10
N LEU A 357 -26.07 -10.82 -5.79
CA LEU A 357 -25.78 -10.16 -4.51
C LEU A 357 -26.58 -8.86 -4.35
N GLN A 358 -26.67 -8.08 -5.42
CA GLN A 358 -27.46 -6.84 -5.41
C GLN A 358 -28.95 -7.15 -5.25
N ALA A 359 -29.47 -8.11 -5.99
CA ALA A 359 -30.88 -8.50 -5.87
C ALA A 359 -31.25 -9.00 -4.46
N LEU A 360 -30.35 -9.75 -3.80
CA LEU A 360 -30.53 -10.19 -2.43
C LEU A 360 -30.55 -8.99 -1.46
N ALA A 361 -29.67 -8.02 -1.64
CA ALA A 361 -29.63 -6.82 -0.82
C ALA A 361 -30.89 -5.96 -1.00
N ASP A 362 -31.32 -5.78 -2.24
CA ASP A 362 -32.51 -4.99 -2.61
C ASP A 362 -33.84 -5.66 -2.18
N ALA A 363 -33.83 -6.98 -2.02
CA ALA A 363 -34.99 -7.72 -1.50
C ALA A 363 -35.28 -7.48 -0.02
N VAL A 364 -34.29 -6.97 0.73
CA VAL A 364 -34.47 -6.58 2.14
C VAL A 364 -35.17 -5.22 2.16
N GLN A 365 -36.48 -5.24 2.33
CA GLN A 365 -37.28 -4.02 2.42
C GLN A 365 -37.32 -3.50 3.86
N PRO A 366 -37.30 -2.17 4.07
CA PRO A 366 -37.59 -1.62 5.38
C PRO A 366 -39.04 -1.98 5.80
N PRO A 367 -39.32 -2.10 7.08
CA PRO A 367 -40.71 -2.23 7.55
C PRO A 367 -41.57 -1.11 6.97
N ARG A 368 -42.80 -1.40 6.56
CA ARG A 368 -43.69 -0.40 5.96
C ARG A 368 -43.91 0.77 6.93
N GLY A 369 -43.57 1.98 6.45
CA GLY A 369 -43.44 3.18 7.28
C GLY A 369 -44.72 3.75 7.90
N ASP A 370 -45.90 3.22 7.59
CA ASP A 370 -47.17 3.77 8.07
C ASP A 370 -47.40 3.59 9.58
N ASP A 371 -46.79 2.56 10.19
CA ASP A 371 -46.92 2.33 11.63
C ASP A 371 -45.89 3.05 12.49
N THR A 372 -44.73 3.43 11.92
CA THR A 372 -43.62 4.00 12.70
C THR A 372 -43.83 5.49 13.02
N ALA A 373 -44.44 6.25 12.14
CA ALA A 373 -44.70 7.66 12.34
C ALA A 373 -45.76 7.90 13.42
N GLN A 374 -46.78 7.01 13.54
CA GLN A 374 -47.79 7.07 14.59
C GLN A 374 -47.22 6.66 15.96
N LEU A 375 -46.31 5.67 16.00
CA LEU A 375 -45.66 5.23 17.25
C LEU A 375 -44.69 6.27 17.81
N LEU A 376 -43.94 6.96 16.96
CA LEU A 376 -43.00 8.00 17.40
C LEU A 376 -43.68 9.28 17.87
N GLY A 377 -44.88 9.59 17.37
CA GLY A 377 -45.71 10.72 17.83
C GLY A 377 -46.40 10.52 19.19
N ALA A 378 -46.38 9.30 19.74
CA ALA A 378 -47.06 8.96 21.00
C ALA A 378 -46.11 8.81 22.20
N LEU A 379 -44.76 8.89 21.99
CA LEU A 379 -43.81 8.84 23.10
C LEU A 379 -43.65 10.24 23.72
N PRO A 380 -43.84 10.42 25.03
CA PRO A 380 -43.52 11.66 25.71
C PRO A 380 -41.99 11.79 25.78
N PHE A 381 -41.43 12.63 24.94
CA PHE A 381 -40.04 13.07 25.02
C PHE A 381 -39.94 14.34 25.84
#